data_c10cbc1978b0c25c38c0709aa952a663
#
_entry.id   c10cbc1978b0c25c38c0709aa952a663
#
_cell.length_a   1.000
_cell.length_b   1.000
_cell.length_c   1.000
_cell.angle_alpha   90.00
_cell.angle_beta   90.00
_cell.angle_gamma   90.00
#
_symmetry.space_group_name_H-M   'P 1'
#
loop_
_entity.id
_entity.type
_entity.pdbx_description
1 polymer ?
#
loop_
_entity_poly.entity_id
_entity_poly.type
_entity_poly.pdbx_seq_one_letter_code
_entity_poly.pdbx_strand_id
1 'polypeptide(L)'
;MKIVFLDSKTIGDDIDLSEYDKLGEVVKYDFSTTEEAAERTRDADVIVLNKVEVNEKSIGQAKNLKLVCVTATGTNNLDKEYLAKRGIEWRDVAGYSTETVAQHTFALLFYLLEKLRYYDDYVKSEKYVGDTSFTHFSNVFHQISGMTWGIVGLGNIGRRVADIAKAFGCHVVYYSTSGRNSQPGYERVDFDTLLATSDIVSVHAPLTDDTLGLMDKAAFEKMKKSAIFLNLGRGPIVNEADLAQALMDGELAAAGLDVLAQEPMSEDNPLRAIKDSNKLIITPHIAWASVEARTNLMHIIYSQIEDFFAN
;
A
#
# COMPACT_ATOMS: atom_id res chain seq x y z
N MET A 1 -6.45 -26.18 20.23
CA MET A 1 -5.31 -25.89 19.34
C MET A 1 -4.48 -24.74 19.90
N LYS A 2 -3.25 -24.60 19.44
CA LYS A 2 -2.38 -23.46 19.83
C LYS A 2 -2.15 -22.54 18.65
N ILE A 3 -2.53 -21.27 18.82
CA ILE A 3 -2.42 -20.21 17.82
C ILE A 3 -1.33 -19.24 18.26
N VAL A 4 -0.34 -18.99 17.42
CA VAL A 4 0.78 -18.12 17.75
C VAL A 4 0.83 -16.93 16.77
N PHE A 5 0.66 -15.72 17.30
CA PHE A 5 0.90 -14.48 16.57
C PHE A 5 2.38 -14.09 16.68
N LEU A 6 3.06 -13.97 15.55
CA LEU A 6 4.50 -13.72 15.52
C LEU A 6 4.90 -12.25 15.49
N ASP A 7 4.00 -11.37 15.06
CA ASP A 7 4.23 -9.93 14.91
C ASP A 7 2.93 -9.12 15.13
N SER A 8 2.26 -9.36 16.26
CA SER A 8 0.95 -8.80 16.59
C SER A 8 0.91 -7.26 16.60
N LYS A 9 2.06 -6.58 16.85
CA LYS A 9 2.17 -5.13 16.75
C LYS A 9 1.85 -4.58 15.35
N THR A 10 2.00 -5.39 14.31
CA THR A 10 1.62 -5.00 12.94
C THR A 10 0.10 -4.85 12.77
N ILE A 11 -0.69 -5.44 13.68
CA ILE A 11 -2.16 -5.34 13.68
C ILE A 11 -2.61 -4.07 14.43
N GLY A 12 -1.82 -3.62 15.42
CA GLY A 12 -2.14 -2.52 16.32
C GLY A 12 -2.78 -2.98 17.63
N ASP A 13 -2.58 -2.22 18.69
CA ASP A 13 -3.05 -2.54 20.04
C ASP A 13 -4.55 -2.22 20.24
N ASP A 14 -5.15 -1.50 19.30
CA ASP A 14 -6.54 -1.06 19.30
C ASP A 14 -7.52 -2.07 18.68
N ILE A 15 -7.03 -3.21 18.20
CA ILE A 15 -7.85 -4.28 17.62
C ILE A 15 -8.08 -5.39 18.66
N ASP A 16 -9.34 -5.69 18.92
CA ASP A 16 -9.71 -6.78 19.81
C ASP A 16 -9.51 -8.14 19.13
N LEU A 17 -8.66 -8.97 19.73
CA LEU A 17 -8.36 -10.34 19.28
C LEU A 17 -8.95 -11.40 20.23
N SER A 18 -9.80 -11.02 21.19
CA SER A 18 -10.33 -11.94 22.21
C SER A 18 -11.21 -13.05 21.62
N GLU A 19 -11.77 -12.86 20.42
CA GLU A 19 -12.54 -13.91 19.74
C GLU A 19 -11.70 -15.16 19.47
N TYR A 20 -10.37 -15.03 19.28
CA TYR A 20 -9.48 -16.16 19.03
C TYR A 20 -9.34 -17.12 20.22
N ASP A 21 -9.62 -16.66 21.45
CA ASP A 21 -9.63 -17.51 22.65
C ASP A 21 -10.66 -18.65 22.56
N LYS A 22 -11.71 -18.48 21.73
CA LYS A 22 -12.71 -19.53 21.46
C LYS A 22 -12.14 -20.69 20.65
N LEU A 23 -11.08 -20.46 19.88
CA LEU A 23 -10.42 -21.46 19.03
C LEU A 23 -9.36 -22.27 19.80
N GLY A 24 -8.82 -21.76 20.91
CA GLY A 24 -7.83 -22.45 21.72
C GLY A 24 -6.90 -21.54 22.49
N GLU A 25 -5.70 -22.03 22.78
CA GLU A 25 -4.63 -21.26 23.42
C GLU A 25 -4.07 -20.24 22.44
N VAL A 26 -4.06 -18.95 22.79
CA VAL A 26 -3.53 -17.85 21.99
C VAL A 26 -2.29 -17.26 22.64
N VAL A 27 -1.19 -17.28 21.90
CA VAL A 27 0.08 -16.66 22.31
C VAL A 27 0.40 -15.53 21.34
N LYS A 28 0.70 -14.34 21.85
CA LYS A 28 0.99 -13.14 21.04
C LYS A 28 2.39 -12.63 21.33
N TYR A 29 3.17 -12.39 20.28
CA TYR A 29 4.46 -11.73 20.32
C TYR A 29 4.37 -10.45 19.51
N ASP A 30 4.87 -9.35 20.04
CA ASP A 30 4.87 -8.04 19.39
C ASP A 30 5.61 -8.08 18.06
N PHE A 31 6.82 -8.62 18.08
CA PHE A 31 7.69 -8.88 16.92
C PHE A 31 8.45 -10.19 17.13
N SER A 32 8.85 -10.83 16.01
CA SER A 32 9.71 -12.01 16.04
C SER A 32 10.77 -11.91 14.94
N THR A 33 12.02 -12.19 15.29
CA THR A 33 13.04 -12.52 14.30
C THR A 33 12.84 -13.93 13.77
N THR A 34 13.55 -14.31 12.72
CA THR A 34 13.51 -15.68 12.18
C THR A 34 13.93 -16.72 13.23
N GLU A 35 14.94 -16.41 14.04
CA GLU A 35 15.45 -17.28 15.11
C GLU A 35 14.44 -17.41 16.26
N GLU A 36 13.85 -16.32 16.70
CA GLU A 36 12.80 -16.34 17.71
C GLU A 36 11.55 -17.07 17.23
N ALA A 37 11.19 -16.93 15.96
CA ALA A 37 10.08 -17.65 15.35
C ALA A 37 10.30 -19.16 15.40
N ALA A 38 11.54 -19.65 15.21
CA ALA A 38 11.87 -21.07 15.30
C ALA A 38 11.58 -21.66 16.69
N GLU A 39 11.77 -20.89 17.74
CA GLU A 39 11.45 -21.32 19.11
C GLU A 39 9.95 -21.19 19.41
N ARG A 40 9.34 -20.05 19.03
CA ARG A 40 7.97 -19.66 19.33
C ARG A 40 6.93 -20.55 18.62
N THR A 41 7.31 -21.17 17.51
CA THR A 41 6.42 -21.99 16.69
C THR A 41 6.47 -23.50 17.00
N ARG A 42 7.37 -23.98 17.87
CA ARG A 42 7.66 -25.42 18.10
C ARG A 42 6.42 -26.28 18.33
N ASP A 43 5.48 -25.78 19.10
CA ASP A 43 4.24 -26.47 19.50
C ASP A 43 2.97 -25.81 18.96
N ALA A 44 3.12 -24.87 18.01
CA ALA A 44 2.00 -24.20 17.36
C ALA A 44 1.29 -25.13 16.37
N ASP A 45 -0.04 -25.10 16.38
CA ASP A 45 -0.90 -25.68 15.34
C ASP A 45 -1.14 -24.69 14.21
N VAL A 46 -1.25 -23.38 14.55
CA VAL A 46 -1.47 -22.25 13.63
C VAL A 46 -0.49 -21.14 13.96
N ILE A 47 0.06 -20.51 12.93
CA ILE A 47 0.78 -19.23 13.07
C ILE A 47 0.07 -18.14 12.29
N VAL A 48 -0.01 -16.94 12.89
CA VAL A 48 -0.55 -15.72 12.30
C VAL A 48 0.55 -14.69 12.25
N LEU A 49 0.80 -14.11 11.08
CA LEU A 49 1.93 -13.18 10.89
C LEU A 49 1.68 -12.20 9.75
N ASN A 50 2.46 -11.12 9.69
CA ASN A 50 2.46 -10.15 8.61
C ASN A 50 3.80 -10.15 7.84
N LYS A 51 4.91 -9.93 8.55
CA LYS A 51 6.23 -9.66 7.93
C LYS A 51 7.28 -10.72 8.25
N VAL A 52 7.07 -11.54 9.25
CA VAL A 52 8.02 -12.60 9.60
C VAL A 52 8.20 -13.55 8.41
N GLU A 53 9.44 -13.89 8.07
CA GLU A 53 9.72 -14.86 7.01
C GLU A 53 9.35 -16.28 7.46
N VAL A 54 8.64 -17.00 6.62
CA VAL A 54 8.25 -18.38 6.84
C VAL A 54 9.05 -19.28 5.91
N ASN A 55 10.02 -19.98 6.47
CA ASN A 55 10.93 -20.90 5.78
C ASN A 55 11.44 -21.97 6.73
N GLU A 56 12.35 -22.83 6.29
CA GLU A 56 12.93 -23.90 7.10
C GLU A 56 13.58 -23.40 8.41
N LYS A 57 14.19 -22.21 8.41
CA LYS A 57 14.86 -21.64 9.59
C LYS A 57 13.83 -21.23 10.66
N SER A 58 12.71 -20.63 10.25
CA SER A 58 11.70 -20.10 11.18
C SER A 58 10.69 -21.13 11.66
N ILE A 59 10.38 -22.18 10.86
CA ILE A 59 9.34 -23.15 11.22
C ILE A 59 9.81 -24.62 11.15
N GLY A 60 11.12 -24.88 10.92
CA GLY A 60 11.62 -26.24 10.77
C GLY A 60 11.38 -27.15 11.97
N GLN A 61 11.30 -26.58 13.17
CA GLN A 61 11.04 -27.29 14.42
C GLN A 61 9.57 -27.39 14.79
N ALA A 62 8.67 -26.73 14.06
CA ALA A 62 7.21 -26.73 14.32
C ALA A 62 6.58 -28.06 13.86
N LYS A 63 6.46 -29.03 14.77
CA LYS A 63 6.02 -30.40 14.45
C LYS A 63 4.51 -30.52 14.23
N ASN A 64 3.74 -29.64 14.89
CA ASN A 64 2.27 -29.68 14.89
C ASN A 64 1.64 -28.69 13.91
N LEU A 65 2.46 -27.84 13.29
CA LEU A 65 1.99 -26.72 12.45
C LEU A 65 1.25 -27.26 11.21
N LYS A 66 0.02 -26.81 11.04
CA LYS A 66 -0.88 -27.20 9.95
C LYS A 66 -1.27 -26.03 9.05
N LEU A 67 -1.34 -24.82 9.62
CA LEU A 67 -1.83 -23.63 8.93
C LEU A 67 -0.98 -22.39 9.23
N VAL A 68 -0.68 -21.63 8.17
CA VAL A 68 -0.05 -20.31 8.22
C VAL A 68 -1.04 -19.28 7.71
N CYS A 69 -1.42 -18.29 8.52
CA CYS A 69 -2.28 -17.18 8.14
C CYS A 69 -1.47 -15.89 8.01
N VAL A 70 -1.51 -15.26 6.84
CA VAL A 70 -0.83 -14.00 6.58
C VAL A 70 -1.82 -12.85 6.72
N THR A 71 -1.54 -11.89 7.62
CA THR A 71 -2.38 -10.69 7.84
C THR A 71 -2.13 -9.63 6.75
N ALA A 72 -2.10 -10.07 5.50
CA ALA A 72 -1.88 -9.23 4.33
C ALA A 72 -2.40 -9.92 3.06
N THR A 73 -2.46 -9.18 1.95
CA THR A 73 -2.68 -9.73 0.61
C THR A 73 -1.36 -10.24 -0.01
N GLY A 74 -0.22 -9.62 0.32
CA GLY A 74 1.09 -10.03 -0.20
C GLY A 74 1.67 -11.18 0.62
N THR A 75 2.23 -12.19 -0.04
CA THR A 75 2.77 -13.41 0.56
C THR A 75 4.23 -13.67 0.19
N ASN A 76 5.00 -12.61 -0.09
CA ASN A 76 6.39 -12.71 -0.54
C ASN A 76 7.34 -13.24 0.55
N ASN A 77 6.91 -13.20 1.81
CA ASN A 77 7.61 -13.71 2.97
C ASN A 77 7.40 -15.21 3.23
N LEU A 78 6.63 -15.90 2.36
CA LEU A 78 6.39 -17.35 2.48
C LEU A 78 7.26 -18.14 1.50
N ASP A 79 8.04 -19.09 2.00
CA ASP A 79 8.60 -20.19 1.20
C ASP A 79 7.51 -21.23 0.93
N LYS A 80 6.76 -21.01 -0.16
CA LYS A 80 5.61 -21.84 -0.54
C LYS A 80 6.00 -23.27 -0.91
N GLU A 81 7.19 -23.46 -1.47
CA GLU A 81 7.71 -24.79 -1.82
C GLU A 81 8.00 -25.59 -0.54
N TYR A 82 8.62 -24.93 0.45
CA TYR A 82 8.88 -25.55 1.74
C TYR A 82 7.58 -25.91 2.48
N LEU A 83 6.60 -24.99 2.50
CA LEU A 83 5.28 -25.24 3.09
C LEU A 83 4.58 -26.44 2.42
N ALA A 84 4.56 -26.48 1.08
CA ALA A 84 3.98 -27.60 0.34
C ALA A 84 4.68 -28.94 0.64
N LYS A 85 6.02 -28.94 0.72
CA LYS A 85 6.82 -30.13 1.08
C LYS A 85 6.49 -30.64 2.50
N ARG A 86 6.15 -29.73 3.42
CA ARG A 86 5.77 -30.03 4.81
C ARG A 86 4.30 -30.43 4.97
N GLY A 87 3.47 -30.25 3.93
CA GLY A 87 2.02 -30.42 4.00
C GLY A 87 1.34 -29.35 4.88
N ILE A 88 1.95 -28.17 4.98
CA ILE A 88 1.42 -27.03 5.73
C ILE A 88 0.63 -26.14 4.78
N GLU A 89 -0.65 -25.92 5.08
CA GLU A 89 -1.50 -25.00 4.32
C GLU A 89 -1.19 -23.54 4.69
N TRP A 90 -1.39 -22.62 3.75
CA TRP A 90 -1.27 -21.20 4.02
C TRP A 90 -2.45 -20.44 3.42
N ARG A 91 -2.84 -19.35 4.05
CA ARG A 91 -3.92 -18.45 3.63
C ARG A 91 -3.50 -17.01 3.79
N ASP A 92 -3.94 -16.18 2.85
CA ASP A 92 -3.85 -14.73 2.88
C ASP A 92 -5.24 -14.10 2.86
N VAL A 93 -5.31 -12.77 2.91
CA VAL A 93 -6.57 -12.05 2.84
C VAL A 93 -6.51 -11.00 1.73
N ALA A 94 -7.24 -11.25 0.66
CA ALA A 94 -7.37 -10.29 -0.44
C ALA A 94 -8.59 -9.37 -0.24
N GLY A 95 -8.46 -8.11 -0.63
CA GLY A 95 -9.59 -7.17 -0.74
C GLY A 95 -10.08 -6.53 0.56
N TYR A 96 -9.55 -6.88 1.73
CA TYR A 96 -9.98 -6.36 3.02
C TYR A 96 -9.78 -4.85 3.18
N SER A 97 -8.79 -4.29 2.51
CA SER A 97 -8.38 -2.88 2.62
C SER A 97 -8.76 -2.02 1.41
N THR A 98 -9.59 -2.52 0.49
CA THR A 98 -9.91 -1.82 -0.77
C THR A 98 -10.40 -0.39 -0.53
N GLU A 99 -11.35 -0.19 0.38
CA GLU A 99 -11.91 1.14 0.70
C GLU A 99 -10.86 2.06 1.32
N THR A 100 -10.07 1.53 2.25
CA THR A 100 -9.04 2.31 2.96
C THR A 100 -7.93 2.77 2.03
N VAL A 101 -7.42 1.88 1.16
CA VAL A 101 -6.38 2.25 0.19
C VAL A 101 -6.91 3.25 -0.83
N ALA A 102 -8.15 3.10 -1.28
CA ALA A 102 -8.77 4.10 -2.15
C ALA A 102 -8.88 5.46 -1.43
N GLN A 103 -9.38 5.50 -0.20
CA GLN A 103 -9.45 6.72 0.61
C GLN A 103 -8.07 7.37 0.77
N HIS A 104 -7.03 6.59 1.09
CA HIS A 104 -5.68 7.10 1.29
C HIS A 104 -5.07 7.65 -0.01
N THR A 105 -5.41 7.06 -1.17
CA THR A 105 -5.02 7.59 -2.49
C THR A 105 -5.51 9.02 -2.66
N PHE A 106 -6.77 9.30 -2.33
CA PHE A 106 -7.33 10.66 -2.39
C PHE A 106 -6.76 11.58 -1.31
N ALA A 107 -6.45 11.07 -0.12
CA ALA A 107 -5.80 11.86 0.93
C ALA A 107 -4.43 12.38 0.49
N LEU A 108 -3.58 11.51 -0.10
CA LEU A 108 -2.29 11.90 -0.66
C LEU A 108 -2.46 12.89 -1.83
N LEU A 109 -3.43 12.62 -2.73
CA LEU A 109 -3.70 13.53 -3.84
C LEU A 109 -4.07 14.93 -3.36
N PHE A 110 -5.07 15.06 -2.50
CA PHE A 110 -5.55 16.37 -2.04
C PHE A 110 -4.52 17.12 -1.20
N TYR A 111 -3.73 16.40 -0.39
CA TYR A 111 -2.60 17.00 0.31
C TYR A 111 -1.64 17.74 -0.65
N LEU A 112 -1.28 17.07 -1.76
CA LEU A 112 -0.35 17.61 -2.77
C LEU A 112 -1.02 18.65 -3.67
N LEU A 113 -2.22 18.37 -4.17
CA LEU A 113 -2.92 19.21 -5.14
C LEU A 113 -3.29 20.55 -4.52
N GLU A 114 -3.90 20.55 -3.33
CA GLU A 114 -4.39 21.77 -2.66
C GLU A 114 -3.32 22.44 -1.79
N LYS A 115 -2.08 21.89 -1.73
CA LYS A 115 -0.98 22.45 -0.93
C LYS A 115 -1.34 22.60 0.55
N LEU A 116 -2.07 21.62 1.11
CA LEU A 116 -2.67 21.73 2.45
C LEU A 116 -1.64 22.02 3.54
N ARG A 117 -0.43 21.43 3.44
CA ARG A 117 0.65 21.68 4.41
C ARG A 117 1.10 23.14 4.40
N TYR A 118 1.26 23.71 3.22
CA TYR A 118 1.68 25.10 3.08
C TYR A 118 0.66 26.06 3.72
N TYR A 119 -0.64 25.86 3.43
CA TYR A 119 -1.68 26.75 3.95
C TYR A 119 -1.89 26.57 5.45
N ASP A 120 -1.78 25.34 5.98
CA ASP A 120 -1.83 25.08 7.42
C ASP A 120 -0.64 25.76 8.15
N ASP A 121 0.58 25.60 7.65
CA ASP A 121 1.77 26.25 8.20
C ASP A 121 1.70 27.79 8.10
N TYR A 122 1.13 28.34 7.01
CA TYR A 122 0.94 29.77 6.85
C TYR A 122 0.05 30.35 7.95
N VAL A 123 -1.08 29.71 8.24
CA VAL A 123 -2.00 30.15 9.30
C VAL A 123 -1.37 29.94 10.68
N LYS A 124 -0.78 28.78 10.95
CA LYS A 124 -0.18 28.43 12.25
C LYS A 124 1.07 29.25 12.58
N SER A 125 1.78 29.74 11.58
CA SER A 125 2.89 30.70 11.76
C SER A 125 2.45 32.15 11.96
N GLU A 126 1.16 32.38 12.19
CA GLU A 126 0.53 33.69 12.42
C GLU A 126 0.65 34.70 11.28
N LYS A 127 1.15 34.30 10.11
CA LYS A 127 1.27 35.16 8.93
C LYS A 127 -0.08 35.66 8.42
N TYR A 128 -1.14 34.90 8.69
CA TYR A 128 -2.51 35.29 8.35
C TYR A 128 -3.12 36.30 9.34
N VAL A 129 -2.51 36.41 10.55
CA VAL A 129 -2.99 37.35 11.56
C VAL A 129 -2.65 38.78 11.14
N GLY A 130 -3.67 39.61 10.98
CA GLY A 130 -3.52 41.02 10.56
C GLY A 130 -3.19 41.16 9.09
N ASP A 131 -3.34 40.13 8.25
CA ASP A 131 -3.25 40.28 6.79
C ASP A 131 -4.31 41.27 6.28
N THR A 132 -4.00 41.95 5.20
CA THR A 132 -4.87 42.95 4.57
C THR A 132 -6.00 42.30 3.74
N SER A 133 -5.85 41.06 3.38
CA SER A 133 -6.81 40.29 2.59
C SER A 133 -7.40 39.11 3.40
N PHE A 134 -8.68 38.80 3.17
CA PHE A 134 -9.31 37.61 3.72
C PHE A 134 -8.85 36.30 3.02
N THR A 135 -8.03 36.40 1.97
CA THR A 135 -7.54 35.27 1.17
C THR A 135 -6.04 35.40 0.92
N HIS A 136 -5.38 34.25 0.72
CA HIS A 136 -3.96 34.16 0.40
C HIS A 136 -3.76 33.22 -0.81
N PHE A 137 -3.18 33.72 -1.92
CA PHE A 137 -3.06 33.02 -3.20
C PHE A 137 -1.61 32.68 -3.61
N SER A 138 -0.70 32.45 -2.67
CA SER A 138 0.72 32.20 -3.00
C SER A 138 0.95 30.88 -3.73
N ASN A 139 0.14 29.85 -3.48
CA ASN A 139 0.22 28.59 -4.19
C ASN A 139 -1.06 28.35 -4.98
N VAL A 140 -0.91 28.24 -6.29
CA VAL A 140 -2.04 27.94 -7.18
C VAL A 140 -2.36 26.44 -7.11
N PHE A 141 -3.63 26.12 -7.03
CA PHE A 141 -4.13 24.74 -7.16
C PHE A 141 -5.34 24.71 -8.12
N HIS A 142 -5.65 23.51 -8.59
CA HIS A 142 -6.70 23.29 -9.58
C HIS A 142 -7.73 22.30 -9.06
N GLN A 143 -8.98 22.43 -9.51
CA GLN A 143 -10.00 21.39 -9.28
C GLN A 143 -9.67 20.14 -10.09
N ILE A 144 -10.02 18.96 -9.58
CA ILE A 144 -9.78 17.69 -10.30
C ILE A 144 -10.85 17.39 -11.35
N SER A 145 -12.01 18.03 -11.29
CA SER A 145 -13.06 17.88 -12.28
C SER A 145 -12.56 18.28 -13.67
N GLY A 146 -12.71 17.38 -14.64
CA GLY A 146 -12.19 17.54 -15.99
C GLY A 146 -10.75 17.07 -16.19
N MET A 147 -10.01 16.74 -15.13
CA MET A 147 -8.67 16.14 -15.25
C MET A 147 -8.76 14.69 -15.73
N THR A 148 -7.71 14.22 -16.41
CA THR A 148 -7.53 12.81 -16.74
C THR A 148 -6.77 12.09 -15.63
N TRP A 149 -7.37 11.01 -15.11
CA TRP A 149 -6.75 10.14 -14.11
C TRP A 149 -6.36 8.80 -14.74
N GLY A 150 -5.05 8.55 -14.84
CA GLY A 150 -4.47 7.29 -15.31
C GLY A 150 -4.26 6.30 -14.17
N ILE A 151 -4.80 5.11 -14.30
CA ILE A 151 -4.69 4.05 -13.29
C ILE A 151 -3.82 2.91 -13.83
N VAL A 152 -2.68 2.67 -13.19
CA VAL A 152 -1.82 1.52 -13.49
C VAL A 152 -2.27 0.33 -12.62
N GLY A 153 -2.99 -0.61 -13.25
CA GLY A 153 -3.57 -1.77 -12.57
C GLY A 153 -5.01 -1.57 -12.09
N LEU A 154 -5.98 -2.07 -12.87
CA LEU A 154 -7.42 -1.95 -12.56
C LEU A 154 -7.94 -3.21 -11.83
N GLY A 155 -7.35 -3.53 -10.66
CA GLY A 155 -7.83 -4.53 -9.70
C GLY A 155 -8.97 -3.98 -8.82
N ASN A 156 -9.24 -4.58 -7.65
CA ASN A 156 -10.28 -4.11 -6.73
C ASN A 156 -10.04 -2.66 -6.29
N ILE A 157 -8.81 -2.35 -5.86
CA ILE A 157 -8.43 -1.00 -5.42
C ILE A 157 -8.50 -0.02 -6.60
N GLY A 158 -7.88 -0.34 -7.74
CA GLY A 158 -7.88 0.54 -8.90
C GLY A 158 -9.29 0.86 -9.42
N ARG A 159 -10.23 -0.11 -9.39
CA ARG A 159 -11.64 0.13 -9.73
C ARG A 159 -12.30 1.08 -8.73
N ARG A 160 -12.05 0.87 -7.43
CA ARG A 160 -12.63 1.76 -6.42
C ARG A 160 -12.13 3.19 -6.54
N VAL A 161 -10.83 3.37 -6.80
CA VAL A 161 -10.24 4.69 -7.10
C VAL A 161 -10.87 5.29 -8.36
N ALA A 162 -11.05 4.49 -9.41
CA ALA A 162 -11.69 4.92 -10.66
C ALA A 162 -13.12 5.43 -10.44
N ASP A 163 -13.93 4.71 -9.64
CA ASP A 163 -15.31 5.09 -9.36
C ASP A 163 -15.39 6.41 -8.60
N ILE A 164 -14.52 6.60 -7.60
CA ILE A 164 -14.45 7.83 -6.83
C ILE A 164 -13.94 8.99 -7.71
N ALA A 165 -12.92 8.76 -8.55
CA ALA A 165 -12.39 9.76 -9.47
C ALA A 165 -13.47 10.24 -10.47
N LYS A 166 -14.27 9.29 -11.02
CA LYS A 166 -15.42 9.63 -11.87
C LYS A 166 -16.48 10.46 -11.13
N ALA A 167 -16.73 10.16 -9.85
CA ALA A 167 -17.67 10.93 -9.04
C ALA A 167 -17.20 12.37 -8.82
N PHE A 168 -15.89 12.61 -8.81
CA PHE A 168 -15.29 13.95 -8.82
C PHE A 168 -15.26 14.62 -10.20
N GLY A 169 -15.74 13.94 -11.25
CA GLY A 169 -15.76 14.48 -12.61
C GLY A 169 -14.47 14.27 -13.42
N CYS A 170 -13.58 13.36 -12.99
CA CYS A 170 -12.40 13.02 -13.77
C CYS A 170 -12.75 12.14 -14.98
N HIS A 171 -12.00 12.30 -16.07
CA HIS A 171 -11.89 11.31 -17.13
C HIS A 171 -10.91 10.22 -16.69
N VAL A 172 -11.36 8.96 -16.62
CA VAL A 172 -10.54 7.86 -16.10
C VAL A 172 -10.12 6.92 -17.22
N VAL A 173 -8.81 6.74 -17.35
CA VAL A 173 -8.18 5.74 -18.23
C VAL A 173 -7.36 4.74 -17.41
N TYR A 174 -7.13 3.54 -17.93
CA TYR A 174 -6.29 2.58 -17.23
C TYR A 174 -5.36 1.79 -18.14
N TYR A 175 -4.22 1.39 -17.58
CA TYR A 175 -3.30 0.42 -18.17
C TYR A 175 -3.41 -0.93 -17.44
N SER A 176 -3.53 -2.02 -18.22
CA SER A 176 -3.57 -3.38 -17.68
C SER A 176 -2.19 -3.99 -17.72
N THR A 177 -1.53 -4.11 -16.56
CA THR A 177 -0.17 -4.65 -16.45
C THR A 177 -0.06 -6.13 -16.85
N SER A 178 -1.12 -6.91 -16.70
CA SER A 178 -1.16 -8.31 -17.16
C SER A 178 -1.62 -8.48 -18.61
N GLY A 179 -2.09 -7.42 -19.25
CA GLY A 179 -2.71 -7.47 -20.57
C GLY A 179 -4.06 -8.20 -20.63
N ARG A 180 -4.45 -8.93 -19.58
CA ARG A 180 -5.64 -9.81 -19.56
C ARG A 180 -6.92 -9.11 -19.10
N ASN A 181 -6.82 -8.04 -18.31
CA ASN A 181 -7.99 -7.38 -17.76
C ASN A 181 -8.62 -6.45 -18.78
N SER A 182 -9.89 -6.74 -19.13
CA SER A 182 -10.78 -5.82 -19.83
C SER A 182 -12.00 -5.62 -18.94
N GLN A 183 -12.27 -4.37 -18.56
CA GLN A 183 -13.38 -4.03 -17.67
C GLN A 183 -14.35 -3.13 -18.40
N PRO A 184 -15.59 -3.58 -18.67
CA PRO A 184 -16.63 -2.74 -19.25
C PRO A 184 -16.83 -1.46 -18.42
N GLY A 185 -17.01 -0.33 -19.10
CA GLY A 185 -17.21 0.96 -18.44
C GLY A 185 -15.94 1.72 -18.05
N TYR A 186 -14.76 1.18 -18.34
CA TYR A 186 -13.48 1.86 -18.16
C TYR A 186 -12.67 1.83 -19.47
N GLU A 187 -12.08 2.95 -19.82
CA GLU A 187 -11.26 3.09 -21.01
C GLU A 187 -9.86 2.52 -20.79
N ARG A 188 -9.51 1.46 -21.52
CA ARG A 188 -8.19 0.87 -21.50
C ARG A 188 -7.31 1.52 -22.57
N VAL A 189 -6.13 1.97 -22.17
CA VAL A 189 -5.11 2.52 -23.07
C VAL A 189 -3.78 1.77 -22.91
N ASP A 190 -2.84 1.99 -23.81
CA ASP A 190 -1.45 1.55 -23.63
C ASP A 190 -0.74 2.42 -22.60
N PHE A 191 0.43 1.98 -22.15
CA PHE A 191 1.16 2.62 -21.06
C PHE A 191 1.62 4.03 -21.42
N ASP A 192 2.14 4.22 -22.63
CA ASP A 192 2.64 5.51 -23.11
C ASP A 192 1.51 6.54 -23.21
N THR A 193 0.38 6.13 -23.77
CA THR A 193 -0.84 6.96 -23.84
C THR A 193 -1.32 7.36 -22.45
N LEU A 194 -1.35 6.41 -21.49
CA LEU A 194 -1.71 6.72 -20.10
C LEU A 194 -0.80 7.81 -19.52
N LEU A 195 0.52 7.65 -19.62
CA LEU A 195 1.48 8.61 -19.09
C LEU A 195 1.35 9.99 -19.73
N ALA A 196 1.26 10.04 -21.05
CA ALA A 196 1.23 11.30 -21.81
C ALA A 196 -0.07 12.12 -21.60
N THR A 197 -1.19 11.44 -21.33
CA THR A 197 -2.50 12.10 -21.27
C THR A 197 -2.97 12.43 -19.86
N SER A 198 -2.42 11.75 -18.83
CA SER A 198 -2.92 11.87 -17.47
C SER A 198 -2.37 13.07 -16.72
N ASP A 199 -3.24 13.74 -15.95
CA ASP A 199 -2.90 14.78 -14.99
C ASP A 199 -2.58 14.18 -13.61
N ILE A 200 -3.15 13.01 -13.34
CA ILE A 200 -2.93 12.22 -12.13
C ILE A 200 -2.64 10.79 -12.57
N VAL A 201 -1.55 10.19 -12.09
CA VAL A 201 -1.23 8.78 -12.32
C VAL A 201 -1.15 8.06 -10.98
N SER A 202 -1.92 6.99 -10.80
CA SER A 202 -1.88 6.19 -9.58
C SER A 202 -1.60 4.71 -9.86
N VAL A 203 -0.70 4.11 -9.07
CA VAL A 203 -0.30 2.71 -9.20
C VAL A 203 -1.01 1.87 -8.15
N HIS A 204 -1.75 0.85 -8.63
CA HIS A 204 -2.46 -0.15 -7.81
C HIS A 204 -2.19 -1.57 -8.33
N ALA A 205 -1.09 -1.75 -9.06
CA ALA A 205 -0.66 -3.03 -9.60
C ALA A 205 0.10 -3.87 -8.57
N PRO A 206 0.07 -5.20 -8.66
CA PRO A 206 0.98 -6.05 -7.91
C PRO A 206 2.41 -5.94 -8.44
N LEU A 207 3.39 -6.27 -7.61
CA LEU A 207 4.78 -6.44 -8.04
C LEU A 207 4.92 -7.79 -8.76
N THR A 208 5.38 -7.74 -10.00
CA THR A 208 5.70 -8.88 -10.86
C THR A 208 6.93 -8.54 -11.68
N ASP A 209 7.47 -9.48 -12.45
CA ASP A 209 8.58 -9.21 -13.36
C ASP A 209 8.23 -8.12 -14.38
N ASP A 210 6.97 -8.06 -14.83
CA ASP A 210 6.48 -7.04 -15.79
C ASP A 210 6.28 -5.66 -15.16
N THR A 211 6.20 -5.56 -13.83
CA THR A 211 5.95 -4.29 -13.13
C THR A 211 7.14 -3.82 -12.31
N LEU A 212 8.16 -4.64 -12.13
CA LEU A 212 9.41 -4.24 -11.48
C LEU A 212 10.08 -3.12 -12.26
N GLY A 213 10.29 -1.96 -11.61
CA GLY A 213 10.90 -0.79 -12.24
C GLY A 213 10.10 -0.19 -13.39
N LEU A 214 8.79 -0.48 -13.50
CA LEU A 214 7.93 0.03 -14.56
C LEU A 214 7.89 1.56 -14.62
N MET A 215 7.97 2.22 -13.46
CA MET A 215 8.04 3.67 -13.35
C MET A 215 9.51 4.08 -13.21
N ASP A 216 10.19 4.15 -14.32
CA ASP A 216 11.59 4.57 -14.48
C ASP A 216 11.70 6.00 -15.05
N LYS A 217 12.92 6.45 -15.33
CA LYS A 217 13.20 7.76 -15.92
C LYS A 217 12.39 7.99 -17.22
N ALA A 218 12.35 7.02 -18.11
CA ALA A 218 11.65 7.15 -19.39
C ALA A 218 10.13 7.28 -19.20
N ALA A 219 9.59 6.62 -18.17
CA ALA A 219 8.18 6.75 -17.80
C ALA A 219 7.88 8.16 -17.26
N PHE A 220 8.71 8.71 -16.35
CA PHE A 220 8.52 10.05 -15.81
C PHE A 220 8.68 11.15 -16.88
N GLU A 221 9.63 11.00 -17.81
CA GLU A 221 9.82 11.93 -18.94
C GLU A 221 8.61 11.99 -19.90
N LYS A 222 7.79 10.94 -19.96
CA LYS A 222 6.56 10.90 -20.77
C LYS A 222 5.36 11.55 -20.06
N MET A 223 5.41 11.73 -18.75
CA MET A 223 4.33 12.33 -17.99
C MET A 223 4.24 13.83 -18.25
N LYS A 224 3.07 14.42 -18.00
CA LYS A 224 2.94 15.87 -18.00
C LYS A 224 3.77 16.47 -16.85
N LYS A 225 4.46 17.58 -17.10
CA LYS A 225 5.21 18.30 -16.05
C LYS A 225 4.33 18.78 -14.88
N SER A 226 3.04 18.98 -15.14
CA SER A 226 2.03 19.30 -14.14
C SER A 226 1.44 18.08 -13.43
N ALA A 227 1.80 16.85 -13.82
CA ALA A 227 1.18 15.66 -13.30
C ALA A 227 1.57 15.37 -11.84
N ILE A 228 0.64 14.75 -11.11
CA ILE A 228 0.85 14.18 -9.77
C ILE A 228 0.92 12.66 -9.88
N PHE A 229 2.00 12.09 -9.35
CA PHE A 229 2.22 10.65 -9.32
C PHE A 229 1.92 10.08 -7.93
N LEU A 230 1.20 8.95 -7.86
CA LEU A 230 0.84 8.28 -6.60
C LEU A 230 1.20 6.79 -6.67
N ASN A 231 1.93 6.27 -5.68
CA ASN A 231 2.18 4.84 -5.58
C ASN A 231 1.67 4.27 -4.25
N LEU A 232 0.60 3.47 -4.36
CA LEU A 232 0.00 2.71 -3.26
C LEU A 232 -0.03 1.19 -3.59
N GLY A 233 0.75 0.77 -4.59
CA GLY A 233 0.92 -0.63 -4.98
C GLY A 233 2.08 -1.29 -4.23
N ARG A 234 3.27 -1.24 -4.83
CA ARG A 234 4.52 -1.78 -4.25
C ARG A 234 5.68 -0.84 -4.60
N GLY A 235 6.59 -0.63 -3.64
CA GLY A 235 7.74 0.25 -3.81
C GLY A 235 8.60 -0.06 -5.03
N PRO A 236 9.04 -1.31 -5.23
CA PRO A 236 9.92 -1.65 -6.36
C PRO A 236 9.32 -1.50 -7.76
N ILE A 237 8.03 -1.13 -7.88
CA ILE A 237 7.45 -0.72 -9.18
C ILE A 237 8.06 0.60 -9.65
N VAL A 238 8.59 1.39 -8.73
CA VAL A 238 9.18 2.71 -8.96
C VAL A 238 10.70 2.64 -8.79
N ASN A 239 11.43 3.20 -9.74
CA ASN A 239 12.82 3.57 -9.53
C ASN A 239 12.87 4.89 -8.73
N GLU A 240 13.19 4.81 -7.44
CA GLU A 240 13.17 5.95 -6.53
C GLU A 240 14.21 7.02 -6.86
N ALA A 241 15.34 6.63 -7.46
CA ALA A 241 16.36 7.58 -7.90
C ALA A 241 15.87 8.41 -9.10
N ASP A 242 15.20 7.76 -10.06
CA ASP A 242 14.63 8.43 -11.22
C ASP A 242 13.46 9.34 -10.82
N LEU A 243 12.61 8.90 -9.86
CA LEU A 243 11.55 9.74 -9.30
C LEU A 243 12.09 10.97 -8.60
N ALA A 244 13.15 10.79 -7.77
CA ALA A 244 13.77 11.90 -7.08
C ALA A 244 14.33 12.92 -8.08
N GLN A 245 15.00 12.45 -9.14
CA GLN A 245 15.53 13.32 -10.19
C GLN A 245 14.42 14.04 -10.94
N ALA A 246 13.35 13.35 -11.32
CA ALA A 246 12.21 13.96 -12.02
C ALA A 246 11.54 15.08 -11.21
N LEU A 247 11.42 14.90 -9.87
CA LEU A 247 10.88 15.92 -8.97
C LEU A 247 11.85 17.12 -8.82
N MET A 248 13.16 16.88 -8.76
CA MET A 248 14.16 17.93 -8.67
C MET A 248 14.22 18.78 -9.94
N ASP A 249 14.19 18.13 -11.10
CA ASP A 249 14.27 18.78 -12.41
C ASP A 249 12.94 19.43 -12.84
N GLY A 250 11.84 19.18 -12.10
CA GLY A 250 10.51 19.71 -12.44
C GLY A 250 9.87 19.03 -13.66
N GLU A 251 10.29 17.81 -13.98
CA GLU A 251 9.63 16.97 -14.98
C GLU A 251 8.30 16.39 -14.44
N LEU A 252 8.11 16.42 -13.12
CA LEU A 252 6.91 16.02 -12.42
C LEU A 252 6.56 17.05 -11.35
N ALA A 253 5.29 17.42 -11.21
CA ALA A 253 4.86 18.44 -10.25
C ALA A 253 4.98 17.95 -8.80
N ALA A 254 4.53 16.73 -8.52
CA ALA A 254 4.55 16.17 -7.17
C ALA A 254 4.38 14.63 -7.18
N ALA A 255 4.79 13.98 -6.08
CA ALA A 255 4.55 12.57 -5.86
C ALA A 255 4.05 12.27 -4.43
N GLY A 256 3.15 11.29 -4.30
CA GLY A 256 2.66 10.73 -3.05
C GLY A 256 2.93 9.22 -3.00
N LEU A 257 3.64 8.77 -1.98
CA LEU A 257 4.03 7.37 -1.84
C LEU A 257 3.54 6.83 -0.48
N ASP A 258 2.92 5.66 -0.50
CA ASP A 258 2.67 4.91 0.75
C ASP A 258 3.64 3.74 0.90
N VAL A 259 4.34 3.39 -0.17
CA VAL A 259 5.27 2.25 -0.24
C VAL A 259 6.62 2.65 -0.81
N LEU A 260 7.68 2.00 -0.33
CA LEU A 260 9.06 2.23 -0.74
C LEU A 260 9.72 0.92 -1.20
N ALA A 261 10.79 1.04 -1.99
CA ALA A 261 11.55 -0.11 -2.47
C ALA A 261 12.16 -0.91 -1.30
N GLN A 262 12.61 -0.20 -0.28
CA GLN A 262 13.02 -0.76 1.00
C GLN A 262 12.21 -0.15 2.14
N GLU A 263 11.62 -0.98 2.97
CA GLU A 263 10.83 -0.61 4.15
C GLU A 263 11.37 -1.32 5.40
N PRO A 264 11.71 -0.57 6.48
CA PRO A 264 11.74 0.89 6.60
C PRO A 264 12.73 1.56 5.63
N MET A 265 12.49 2.87 5.35
CA MET A 265 13.32 3.66 4.44
C MET A 265 14.79 3.62 4.84
N SER A 266 15.68 3.34 3.87
CA SER A 266 17.12 3.33 4.10
C SER A 266 17.70 4.74 4.28
N GLU A 267 18.88 4.84 4.93
CA GLU A 267 19.54 6.12 5.18
C GLU A 267 20.04 6.79 3.89
N ASP A 268 20.33 6.03 2.86
CA ASP A 268 20.80 6.47 1.54
C ASP A 268 19.68 6.64 0.50
N ASN A 269 18.41 6.50 0.89
CA ASN A 269 17.29 6.64 -0.02
C ASN A 269 17.29 8.02 -0.69
N PRO A 270 17.29 8.09 -2.04
CA PRO A 270 17.42 9.35 -2.79
C PRO A 270 16.26 10.34 -2.54
N LEU A 271 15.07 9.85 -2.22
CA LEU A 271 13.90 10.69 -1.93
C LEU A 271 14.07 11.56 -0.68
N ARG A 272 15.01 11.21 0.22
CA ARG A 272 15.33 12.02 1.42
C ARG A 272 15.87 13.41 1.08
N ALA A 273 16.39 13.61 -0.12
CA ALA A 273 16.85 14.92 -0.58
C ALA A 273 15.68 15.91 -0.78
N ILE A 274 14.47 15.43 -1.03
CA ILE A 274 13.31 16.27 -1.31
C ILE A 274 12.63 16.64 0.01
N LYS A 275 12.82 17.87 0.47
CA LYS A 275 12.24 18.38 1.73
C LYS A 275 10.97 19.21 1.52
N ASP A 276 10.67 19.57 0.28
CA ASP A 276 9.48 20.33 -0.06
C ASP A 276 8.24 19.42 -0.02
N SER A 277 7.40 19.64 0.98
CA SER A 277 6.15 18.90 1.16
C SER A 277 5.08 19.22 0.12
N ASN A 278 5.28 20.25 -0.72
CA ASN A 278 4.44 20.49 -1.90
C ASN A 278 4.83 19.59 -3.08
N LYS A 279 6.04 18.99 -3.05
CA LYS A 279 6.56 18.11 -4.10
C LYS A 279 6.49 16.64 -3.72
N LEU A 280 6.66 16.30 -2.44
CA LEU A 280 6.70 14.90 -2.01
C LEU A 280 6.03 14.71 -0.65
N ILE A 281 5.15 13.72 -0.58
CA ILE A 281 4.65 13.14 0.66
C ILE A 281 4.91 11.64 0.67
N ILE A 282 5.39 11.12 1.80
CA ILE A 282 5.57 9.68 2.01
C ILE A 282 4.87 9.31 3.31
N THR A 283 4.04 8.27 3.26
CA THR A 283 3.44 7.64 4.43
C THR A 283 4.03 6.24 4.63
N PRO A 284 4.19 5.77 5.89
CA PRO A 284 4.95 4.55 6.16
C PRO A 284 4.10 3.28 6.02
N HIS A 285 3.61 3.01 4.80
CA HIS A 285 2.83 1.83 4.40
C HIS A 285 1.57 1.63 5.27
N ILE A 286 0.79 2.71 5.41
CA ILE A 286 -0.42 2.75 6.25
C ILE A 286 -1.73 2.85 5.47
N ALA A 287 -1.68 2.87 4.14
CA ALA A 287 -2.88 3.03 3.30
C ALA A 287 -3.95 1.94 3.57
N TRP A 288 -3.55 0.78 4.09
CA TRP A 288 -4.43 -0.34 4.43
C TRP A 288 -4.97 -0.29 5.86
N ALA A 289 -4.42 0.54 6.76
CA ALA A 289 -4.40 0.36 8.20
C ALA A 289 -5.57 1.03 8.97
N SER A 290 -6.74 1.30 8.33
CA SER A 290 -7.89 1.76 9.09
C SER A 290 -8.35 0.71 10.11
N VAL A 291 -9.01 1.15 11.17
CA VAL A 291 -9.56 0.26 12.21
C VAL A 291 -10.51 -0.76 11.58
N GLU A 292 -11.39 -0.32 10.67
CA GLU A 292 -12.36 -1.18 10.00
C GLU A 292 -11.69 -2.25 9.14
N ALA A 293 -10.65 -1.86 8.37
CA ALA A 293 -9.92 -2.81 7.53
C ALA A 293 -9.16 -3.84 8.38
N ARG A 294 -8.50 -3.42 9.47
CA ARG A 294 -7.78 -4.32 10.38
C ARG A 294 -8.74 -5.24 11.14
N THR A 295 -9.87 -4.74 11.61
CA THR A 295 -10.91 -5.56 12.26
C THR A 295 -11.46 -6.61 11.28
N ASN A 296 -11.80 -6.18 10.06
CA ASN A 296 -12.28 -7.11 9.03
C ASN A 296 -11.23 -8.15 8.65
N LEU A 297 -9.95 -7.75 8.52
CA LEU A 297 -8.83 -8.65 8.28
C LEU A 297 -8.76 -9.76 9.33
N MET A 298 -8.81 -9.37 10.61
CA MET A 298 -8.71 -10.33 11.72
C MET A 298 -9.93 -11.24 11.79
N HIS A 299 -11.12 -10.74 11.52
CA HIS A 299 -12.33 -11.57 11.45
C HIS A 299 -12.27 -12.59 10.30
N ILE A 300 -11.74 -12.22 9.13
CA ILE A 300 -11.54 -13.16 8.02
C ILE A 300 -10.55 -14.26 8.40
N ILE A 301 -9.43 -13.90 9.04
CA ILE A 301 -8.44 -14.88 9.50
C ILE A 301 -9.03 -15.82 10.56
N TYR A 302 -9.81 -15.29 11.51
CA TYR A 302 -10.54 -16.12 12.47
C TYR A 302 -11.40 -17.17 11.76
N SER A 303 -12.22 -16.73 10.80
CA SER A 303 -13.08 -17.63 10.02
C SER A 303 -12.27 -18.66 9.21
N GLN A 304 -11.13 -18.24 8.63
CA GLN A 304 -10.25 -19.16 7.90
C GLN A 304 -9.67 -20.26 8.80
N ILE A 305 -9.32 -19.94 10.05
CA ILE A 305 -8.82 -20.93 11.03
C ILE A 305 -9.97 -21.85 11.44
N GLU A 306 -11.13 -21.30 11.78
CA GLU A 306 -12.31 -22.06 12.17
C GLU A 306 -12.70 -23.07 11.08
N ASP A 307 -12.84 -22.62 9.83
CA ASP A 307 -13.19 -23.45 8.68
C ASP A 307 -12.15 -24.57 8.41
N PHE A 308 -10.86 -24.25 8.60
CA PHE A 308 -9.79 -25.23 8.37
C PHE A 308 -9.83 -26.40 9.35
N PHE A 309 -10.20 -26.16 10.60
CA PHE A 309 -10.26 -27.21 11.64
C PHE A 309 -11.63 -27.83 11.82
N ALA A 310 -12.68 -27.27 11.21
CA ALA A 310 -14.02 -27.86 11.20
C ALA A 310 -14.18 -28.97 10.16
N ASN A 311 -13.32 -29.01 9.13
CA ASN A 311 -13.27 -30.04 8.08
C ASN A 311 -12.15 -31.06 8.36
#